data_599660d30b9a59738f508fe9daa0177a
#
_entry.id   599660d30b9a59738f508fe9daa0177a
#
_cell.length_a   1.000
_cell.length_b   1.000
_cell.length_c   1.000
_cell.angle_alpha   90.00
_cell.angle_beta   90.00
_cell.angle_gamma   90.00
#
_symmetry.space_group_name_H-M   'P 1'
#
loop_
_entity.id
_entity.type
_entity.pdbx_description
1 polymer ?
#
loop_
_entity_poly.entity_id
_entity_poly.type
_entity_poly.pdbx_seq_one_letter_code
_entity_poly.pdbx_strand_id
1 'polypeptide(L)'
;MANNMFDFHNEVHLRGKIFDIVEKKYYTDFFLSCGNNGREYRFKKRNGQYSRDTINVRFFKTEAKTYPKQFKIGDRVTVTAVLQNIVDRHTQRGKYLEVWGLNMMSVADDKAKDLNNVQYRGRIVSAKAINDNYIIINVKTVIKKKIKNTRENTKFPFIEKEFVSSTATGMRFPNGGAKDLVYTRYTPGTWVDMTGTVQGRKNAKTGKHTQRFVAEKVNIIGEVQKIDLRNQKI
;
A
#
# COMPACT_ATOMS: atom_id res chain seq x y z
N MET A 1 3.90 -21.61 -18.61
CA MET A 1 4.43 -20.22 -18.50
C MET A 1 5.17 -20.15 -17.17
N ALA A 2 6.49 -19.97 -17.20
CA ALA A 2 7.27 -19.81 -15.98
C ALA A 2 6.82 -18.51 -15.31
N ASN A 3 6.20 -18.59 -14.13
CA ASN A 3 5.94 -17.44 -13.30
C ASN A 3 7.30 -16.83 -12.95
N ASN A 4 7.59 -15.66 -13.52
CA ASN A 4 8.79 -14.92 -13.19
C ASN A 4 8.71 -14.57 -11.69
N MET A 5 9.49 -15.28 -10.87
CA MET A 5 9.51 -15.13 -9.41
C MET A 5 9.85 -13.71 -8.95
N PHE A 6 10.34 -12.89 -9.87
CA PHE A 6 10.77 -11.50 -9.66
C PHE A 6 9.82 -10.46 -10.27
N ASP A 7 8.58 -10.82 -10.59
CA ASP A 7 7.62 -9.83 -11.06
C ASP A 7 7.20 -8.89 -9.91
N PHE A 8 7.18 -7.60 -10.22
CA PHE A 8 6.66 -6.59 -9.31
C PHE A 8 5.18 -6.81 -9.03
N HIS A 9 4.77 -6.67 -7.77
CA HIS A 9 3.39 -6.80 -7.35
C HIS A 9 3.02 -5.70 -6.35
N ASN A 10 1.83 -5.14 -6.50
CA ASN A 10 1.30 -4.13 -5.59
C ASN A 10 -0.22 -4.17 -5.66
N GLU A 11 -0.82 -4.86 -4.74
CA GLU A 11 -2.26 -5.07 -4.72
C GLU A 11 -2.82 -4.94 -3.31
N VAL A 12 -3.92 -4.21 -3.22
CA VAL A 12 -4.66 -3.98 -1.98
C VAL A 12 -6.09 -4.42 -2.19
N HIS A 13 -6.56 -5.31 -1.34
CA HIS A 13 -7.94 -5.75 -1.29
C HIS A 13 -8.58 -5.28 0.00
N LEU A 14 -9.60 -4.45 -0.11
CA LEU A 14 -10.37 -3.93 1.01
C LEU A 14 -11.83 -4.34 0.88
N ARG A 15 -12.45 -4.68 1.99
CA ARG A 15 -13.91 -4.79 2.12
C ARG A 15 -14.34 -4.11 3.39
N GLY A 16 -15.27 -3.17 3.26
CA GLY A 16 -15.74 -2.40 4.39
C GLY A 16 -16.93 -1.53 4.03
N LYS A 17 -17.36 -0.72 4.99
CA LYS A 17 -18.48 0.20 4.83
C LYS A 17 -17.95 1.61 4.54
N ILE A 18 -18.51 2.27 3.54
CA ILE A 18 -18.22 3.68 3.27
C ILE A 18 -18.83 4.52 4.39
N PHE A 19 -18.01 5.33 5.05
CA PHE A 19 -18.50 6.21 6.12
C PHE A 19 -18.34 7.69 5.81
N ASP A 20 -17.52 8.04 4.80
CA ASP A 20 -17.34 9.41 4.34
C ASP A 20 -16.90 9.43 2.87
N ILE A 21 -17.28 10.48 2.13
CA ILE A 21 -16.91 10.69 0.73
C ILE A 21 -16.52 12.16 0.56
N VAL A 22 -15.31 12.40 0.06
CA VAL A 22 -14.83 13.77 -0.21
C VAL A 22 -14.53 13.91 -1.69
N GLU A 23 -15.40 14.62 -2.38
CA GLU A 23 -15.27 14.88 -3.82
C GLU A 23 -14.38 16.11 -4.09
N LYS A 24 -13.41 15.95 -4.99
CA LYS A 24 -12.53 17.02 -5.48
C LYS A 24 -12.61 17.11 -7.00
N LYS A 25 -12.03 18.17 -7.57
CA LYS A 25 -12.03 18.40 -9.03
C LYS A 25 -11.49 17.20 -9.83
N TYR A 26 -10.37 16.62 -9.38
CA TYR A 26 -9.63 15.59 -10.12
C TYR A 26 -9.74 14.16 -9.53
N TYR A 27 -10.25 14.02 -8.32
CA TYR A 27 -10.38 12.74 -7.64
C TYR A 27 -11.52 12.76 -6.62
N THR A 28 -11.87 11.58 -6.14
CA THR A 28 -12.73 11.41 -4.96
C THR A 28 -12.05 10.48 -3.97
N ASP A 29 -12.06 10.87 -2.75
CA ASP A 29 -11.61 10.08 -1.61
C ASP A 29 -12.81 9.38 -0.97
N PHE A 30 -12.79 8.05 -0.95
CA PHE A 30 -13.74 7.21 -0.20
C PHE A 30 -13.08 6.74 1.07
N PHE A 31 -13.70 7.04 2.20
CA PHE A 31 -13.24 6.59 3.50
C PHE A 31 -13.96 5.33 3.90
N LEU A 32 -13.22 4.21 3.98
CA LEU A 32 -13.76 2.90 4.32
C LEU A 32 -13.47 2.57 5.78
N SER A 33 -14.50 2.09 6.48
CA SER A 33 -14.34 1.46 7.78
C SER A 33 -14.15 -0.04 7.58
N CYS A 34 -12.92 -0.51 7.66
CA CYS A 34 -12.56 -1.91 7.54
C CYS A 34 -12.32 -2.50 8.93
N GLY A 35 -12.80 -3.72 9.18
CA GLY A 35 -12.44 -4.50 10.36
C GLY A 35 -11.02 -5.05 10.25
N ASN A 36 -10.50 -5.48 11.37
CA ASN A 36 -9.13 -5.98 11.47
C ASN A 36 -8.97 -7.49 11.22
N ASN A 37 -9.96 -8.14 10.61
CA ASN A 37 -9.94 -9.58 10.31
C ASN A 37 -9.63 -10.50 11.53
N GLY A 38 -10.02 -10.07 12.74
CA GLY A 38 -9.77 -10.82 13.97
C GLY A 38 -8.36 -10.68 14.56
N ARG A 39 -7.54 -9.80 13.99
CA ARG A 39 -6.17 -9.55 14.49
C ARG A 39 -6.20 -8.67 15.72
N GLU A 40 -5.38 -8.99 16.71
CA GLU A 40 -5.25 -8.16 17.90
C GLU A 40 -4.62 -6.82 17.56
N TYR A 41 -5.39 -5.74 17.68
CA TYR A 41 -4.88 -4.39 17.58
C TYR A 41 -4.22 -3.95 18.88
N ARG A 42 -3.12 -3.24 18.76
CA ARG A 42 -2.43 -2.63 19.89
C ARG A 42 -3.24 -1.58 20.64
N PHE A 43 -4.35 -1.14 20.08
CA PHE A 43 -5.18 -0.09 20.63
C PHE A 43 -6.60 -0.61 20.86
N LYS A 44 -6.80 -1.28 22.00
CA LYS A 44 -8.14 -1.43 22.54
C LYS A 44 -8.68 -0.04 22.90
N LYS A 45 -9.89 0.26 22.51
CA LYS A 45 -10.61 1.40 23.08
C LYS A 45 -10.80 1.13 24.57
N ARG A 46 -11.03 2.20 25.38
CA ARG A 46 -11.30 2.08 26.83
C ARG A 46 -12.43 1.09 27.16
N ASN A 47 -13.38 0.86 26.24
CA ASN A 47 -14.49 -0.10 26.39
C ASN A 47 -14.14 -1.53 25.92
N GLY A 48 -12.89 -1.86 25.72
CA GLY A 48 -12.44 -3.19 25.29
C GLY A 48 -12.64 -3.51 23.80
N GLN A 49 -13.33 -2.66 23.05
CA GLN A 49 -13.53 -2.86 21.62
C GLN A 49 -12.28 -2.48 20.82
N TYR A 50 -11.98 -3.24 19.78
CA TYR A 50 -10.92 -2.87 18.83
C TYR A 50 -11.39 -1.71 17.95
N SER A 51 -10.49 -0.77 17.69
CA SER A 51 -10.77 0.29 16.73
C SER A 51 -10.75 -0.28 15.32
N ARG A 52 -11.73 0.10 14.50
CA ARG A 52 -11.70 -0.22 13.06
C ARG A 52 -10.70 0.69 12.37
N ASP A 53 -10.04 0.16 11.33
CA ASP A 53 -9.22 0.99 10.47
C ASP A 53 -10.09 1.90 9.62
N THR A 54 -9.65 3.13 9.49
CA THR A 54 -10.22 4.11 8.59
C THR A 54 -9.28 4.27 7.41
N ILE A 55 -9.64 3.73 6.26
CA ILE A 55 -8.77 3.73 5.08
C ILE A 55 -9.34 4.70 4.06
N ASN A 56 -8.53 5.67 3.64
CA ASN A 56 -8.84 6.56 2.53
C ASN A 56 -8.39 5.91 1.22
N VAL A 57 -9.34 5.66 0.32
CA VAL A 57 -9.10 5.17 -1.03
C VAL A 57 -9.41 6.26 -2.03
N ARG A 58 -8.40 6.67 -2.80
CA ARG A 58 -8.51 7.71 -3.81
C ARG A 58 -8.77 7.15 -5.19
N PHE A 59 -9.85 7.61 -5.83
CA PHE A 59 -10.16 7.32 -7.22
C PHE A 59 -9.97 8.57 -8.07
N PHE A 60 -9.11 8.49 -9.08
CA PHE A 60 -8.86 9.58 -10.01
C PHE A 60 -9.92 9.60 -11.12
N LYS A 61 -10.51 10.78 -11.39
CA LYS A 61 -11.56 10.97 -12.40
C LYS A 61 -11.05 10.83 -13.85
N THR A 62 -9.74 10.83 -14.04
CA THR A 62 -9.08 10.73 -15.35
C THR A 62 -8.70 9.30 -15.75
N GLU A 63 -8.99 8.31 -14.90
CA GLU A 63 -8.65 6.92 -15.19
C GLU A 63 -9.69 6.24 -16.10
N ALA A 64 -9.24 5.24 -16.85
CA ALA A 64 -10.04 4.52 -17.84
C ALA A 64 -11.22 3.73 -17.27
N LYS A 65 -11.16 3.39 -15.99
CA LYS A 65 -12.26 2.69 -15.32
C LYS A 65 -13.26 3.70 -14.80
N THR A 66 -14.52 3.32 -14.90
CA THR A 66 -15.64 4.13 -14.46
C THR A 66 -15.43 4.54 -13.01
N TYR A 67 -15.37 5.82 -12.82
CA TYR A 67 -15.39 6.43 -11.50
C TYR A 67 -16.65 5.97 -10.77
N PRO A 68 -16.55 5.45 -9.54
CA PRO A 68 -17.68 4.83 -8.85
C PRO A 68 -18.67 5.88 -8.30
N LYS A 69 -19.36 6.60 -9.19
CA LYS A 69 -20.33 7.64 -8.81
C LYS A 69 -21.57 7.11 -8.09
N GLN A 70 -21.92 5.84 -8.33
CA GLN A 70 -23.14 5.22 -7.79
C GLN A 70 -23.08 4.94 -6.30
N PHE A 71 -21.90 4.96 -5.68
CA PHE A 71 -21.75 4.60 -4.27
C PHE A 71 -21.99 5.77 -3.34
N LYS A 72 -22.62 5.51 -2.21
CA LYS A 72 -22.98 6.46 -1.17
C LYS A 72 -22.49 6.03 0.22
N ILE A 73 -22.55 6.95 1.16
CA ILE A 73 -22.26 6.67 2.58
C ILE A 73 -23.22 5.60 3.06
N GLY A 74 -22.69 4.61 3.73
CA GLY A 74 -23.43 3.45 4.23
C GLY A 74 -23.27 2.21 3.36
N ASP A 75 -22.93 2.33 2.08
CA ASP A 75 -22.75 1.19 1.21
C ASP A 75 -21.57 0.32 1.66
N ARG A 76 -21.77 -1.00 1.54
CA ARG A 76 -20.73 -1.99 1.74
C ARG A 76 -20.09 -2.34 0.41
N VAL A 77 -18.77 -2.21 0.34
CA VAL A 77 -18.02 -2.34 -0.91
C VAL A 77 -16.78 -3.21 -0.76
N THR A 78 -16.40 -3.85 -1.87
CA THR A 78 -15.07 -4.43 -2.06
C THR A 78 -14.29 -3.51 -3.01
N VAL A 79 -13.05 -3.22 -2.66
CA VAL A 79 -12.15 -2.36 -3.43
C VAL A 79 -10.87 -3.12 -3.74
N THR A 80 -10.45 -3.05 -5.01
CA THR A 80 -9.08 -3.37 -5.43
C THR A 80 -8.33 -2.07 -5.63
N ALA A 81 -7.13 -1.98 -5.08
CA ALA A 81 -6.33 -0.76 -5.09
C ALA A 81 -4.83 -1.06 -5.11
N VAL A 82 -4.00 -0.02 -5.19
CA VAL A 82 -2.54 -0.09 -5.08
C VAL A 82 -2.04 0.90 -4.04
N LEU A 83 -0.89 0.61 -3.44
CA LEU A 83 -0.20 1.53 -2.54
C LEU A 83 0.66 2.51 -3.33
N GLN A 84 0.69 3.76 -2.90
CA GLN A 84 1.57 4.78 -3.44
C GLN A 84 2.07 5.71 -2.33
N ASN A 85 3.37 5.79 -2.15
CA ASN A 85 3.96 6.86 -1.33
C ASN A 85 4.06 8.14 -2.14
N ILE A 86 3.53 9.20 -1.57
CA ILE A 86 3.57 10.54 -2.14
C ILE A 86 4.52 11.39 -1.30
N VAL A 87 5.39 12.12 -1.98
CA VAL A 87 6.21 13.13 -1.33
C VAL A 87 5.36 14.40 -1.19
N ASP A 88 5.28 14.93 0.01
CA ASP A 88 4.66 16.23 0.23
C ASP A 88 5.46 17.31 -0.51
N ARG A 89 4.85 17.89 -1.54
CA ARG A 89 5.51 18.89 -2.39
C ARG A 89 5.75 20.22 -1.66
N HIS A 90 4.97 20.52 -0.62
CA HIS A 90 5.10 21.78 0.13
C HIS A 90 6.23 21.72 1.13
N THR A 91 6.39 20.60 1.80
CA THR A 91 7.42 20.48 2.85
C THR A 91 8.67 19.76 2.36
N GLN A 92 8.60 19.03 1.24
CA GLN A 92 9.64 18.13 0.71
C GLN A 92 10.17 17.09 1.74
N ARG A 93 9.66 17.13 2.97
CA ARG A 93 10.15 16.36 4.13
C ARG A 93 9.24 15.22 4.56
N GLY A 94 8.06 15.13 4.00
CA GLY A 94 7.08 14.10 4.39
C GLY A 94 6.76 13.16 3.23
N LYS A 95 6.81 11.86 3.48
CA LYS A 95 6.16 10.87 2.63
C LYS A 95 4.91 10.40 3.35
N TYR A 96 3.79 10.38 2.65
CA TYR A 96 2.56 9.80 3.16
C TYR A 96 2.05 8.74 2.18
N LEU A 97 1.39 7.72 2.72
CA LEU A 97 0.83 6.63 1.94
C LEU A 97 -0.54 7.04 1.41
N GLU A 98 -0.73 6.93 0.11
CA GLU A 98 -2.04 6.91 -0.54
C GLU A 98 -2.40 5.49 -0.97
N VAL A 99 -3.68 5.17 -0.93
CA VAL A 99 -4.27 3.96 -1.52
C VAL A 99 -5.05 4.40 -2.74
N TRP A 100 -4.57 4.03 -3.93
CA TRP A 100 -5.20 4.40 -5.19
C TRP A 100 -6.15 3.30 -5.65
N GLY A 101 -7.44 3.62 -5.67
CA GLY A 101 -8.49 2.70 -6.09
C GLY A 101 -8.41 2.38 -7.59
N LEU A 102 -8.50 1.10 -7.92
CA LEU A 102 -8.56 0.60 -9.28
C LEU A 102 -9.97 0.17 -9.66
N ASN A 103 -10.68 -0.45 -8.72
CA ASN A 103 -12.04 -0.93 -8.90
C ASN A 103 -12.81 -0.93 -7.59
N MET A 104 -14.12 -0.73 -7.66
CA MET A 104 -15.03 -0.80 -6.51
C MET A 104 -16.32 -1.50 -6.93
N MET A 105 -16.77 -2.44 -6.11
CA MET A 105 -17.98 -3.23 -6.36
C MET A 105 -18.84 -3.28 -5.09
N SER A 106 -20.15 -3.31 -5.27
CA SER A 106 -21.09 -3.55 -4.16
C SER A 106 -20.91 -4.95 -3.59
N VAL A 107 -21.14 -5.08 -2.31
CA VAL A 107 -21.22 -6.36 -1.61
C VAL A 107 -22.67 -6.59 -1.24
N ALA A 108 -23.30 -7.58 -1.88
CA ALA A 108 -24.71 -7.91 -1.64
C ALA A 108 -24.94 -8.58 -0.28
N ASP A 109 -23.93 -9.31 0.23
CA ASP A 109 -24.02 -10.00 1.52
C ASP A 109 -23.50 -9.11 2.64
N ASP A 110 -24.39 -8.57 3.45
CA ASP A 110 -24.05 -7.75 4.61
C ASP A 110 -23.29 -8.52 5.70
N LYS A 111 -23.34 -9.86 5.70
CA LYS A 111 -22.60 -10.72 6.62
C LYS A 111 -21.18 -11.03 6.14
N ALA A 112 -20.85 -10.67 4.91
CA ALA A 112 -19.49 -10.88 4.39
C ALA A 112 -18.46 -10.22 5.31
N LYS A 113 -17.44 -10.97 5.71
CA LYS A 113 -16.37 -10.45 6.60
C LYS A 113 -15.65 -9.28 5.95
N ASP A 114 -15.25 -8.32 6.77
CA ASP A 114 -14.37 -7.26 6.32
C ASP A 114 -13.04 -7.83 5.81
N LEU A 115 -12.44 -7.14 4.86
CA LEU A 115 -11.15 -7.50 4.29
C LEU A 115 -10.21 -6.29 4.32
N ASN A 116 -8.97 -6.54 4.69
CA ASN A 116 -7.89 -5.56 4.61
C ASN A 116 -6.60 -6.35 4.39
N ASN A 117 -6.29 -6.57 3.14
CA ASN A 117 -5.15 -7.38 2.73
C ASN A 117 -4.31 -6.63 1.71
N VAL A 118 -3.00 -6.67 1.91
CA VAL A 118 -2.00 -6.10 1.00
C VAL A 118 -1.04 -7.19 0.60
N GLN A 119 -0.79 -7.30 -0.70
CA GLN A 119 0.32 -8.06 -1.27
C GLN A 119 1.24 -7.08 -1.99
N TYR A 120 2.50 -7.05 -1.60
CA TYR A 120 3.47 -6.11 -2.13
C TYR A 120 4.81 -6.78 -2.36
N ARG A 121 5.22 -6.86 -3.62
CA ARG A 121 6.51 -7.44 -4.02
C ARG A 121 7.35 -6.40 -4.73
N GLY A 122 8.62 -6.33 -4.34
CA GLY A 122 9.53 -5.36 -4.93
C GLY A 122 10.94 -5.47 -4.40
N ARG A 123 11.74 -4.47 -4.73
CA ARG A 123 13.14 -4.37 -4.30
C ARG A 123 13.30 -3.42 -3.14
N ILE A 124 14.07 -3.79 -2.15
CA ILE A 124 14.49 -2.89 -1.08
C ILE A 124 15.32 -1.76 -1.67
N VAL A 125 14.92 -0.53 -1.36
CA VAL A 125 15.68 0.69 -1.70
C VAL A 125 16.59 1.09 -0.57
N SER A 126 16.08 0.97 0.66
CA SER A 126 16.83 1.24 1.89
C SER A 126 16.23 0.48 3.06
N ALA A 127 17.07 0.15 4.00
CA ALA A 127 16.68 -0.38 5.31
C ALA A 127 17.41 0.40 6.40
N LYS A 128 16.73 0.60 7.53
CA LYS A 128 17.30 1.30 8.69
C LYS A 128 16.85 0.62 9.98
N ALA A 129 17.78 0.20 10.80
CA ALA A 129 17.48 -0.18 12.18
C ALA A 129 17.21 1.09 13.01
N ILE A 130 16.06 1.14 13.64
CA ILE A 130 15.69 2.21 14.58
C ILE A 130 16.28 1.89 15.95
N ASN A 131 16.27 0.63 16.32
CA ASN A 131 16.93 0.05 17.49
C ASN A 131 17.17 -1.44 17.19
N ASP A 132 17.65 -2.19 18.18
CA ASP A 132 17.96 -3.60 17.98
C ASP A 132 16.75 -4.52 17.76
N ASN A 133 15.56 -4.03 18.01
CA ASN A 133 14.31 -4.79 17.88
C ASN A 133 13.41 -4.30 16.73
N TYR A 134 13.83 -3.29 15.96
CA TYR A 134 12.94 -2.69 14.96
C TYR A 134 13.69 -2.14 13.74
N ILE A 135 13.26 -2.58 12.57
CA ILE A 135 13.76 -2.11 11.27
C ILE A 135 12.61 -1.41 10.53
N ILE A 136 12.96 -0.35 9.78
CA ILE A 136 12.11 0.20 8.72
C ILE A 136 12.76 -0.14 7.38
N ILE A 137 12.01 -0.77 6.49
CA ILE A 137 12.41 -1.02 5.11
C ILE A 137 11.58 -0.17 4.16
N ASN A 138 12.23 0.38 3.14
CA ASN A 138 11.58 1.04 2.00
C ASN A 138 11.70 0.10 0.80
N VAL A 139 10.57 -0.22 0.19
CA VAL A 139 10.49 -1.14 -0.94
C VAL A 139 9.90 -0.42 -2.13
N LYS A 140 10.50 -0.60 -3.29
CA LYS A 140 10.07 -0.05 -4.58
C LYS A 140 9.45 -1.15 -5.42
N THR A 141 8.34 -0.85 -6.07
CA THR A 141 7.69 -1.69 -7.08
C THR A 141 7.27 -0.86 -8.29
N VAL A 142 6.78 -1.50 -9.32
CA VAL A 142 6.20 -0.86 -10.50
C VAL A 142 4.72 -1.23 -10.57
N ILE A 143 3.86 -0.24 -10.80
CA ILE A 143 2.45 -0.43 -11.05
C ILE A 143 2.10 -0.03 -12.47
N LYS A 144 1.20 -0.78 -13.10
CA LYS A 144 0.68 -0.48 -14.43
C LYS A 144 -0.73 0.07 -14.30
N LYS A 145 -0.99 1.21 -14.95
CA LYS A 145 -2.30 1.85 -14.94
C LYS A 145 -2.74 2.20 -16.36
N LYS A 146 -4.02 1.96 -16.65
CA LYS A 146 -4.65 2.51 -17.85
C LYS A 146 -5.05 3.95 -17.60
N ILE A 147 -4.46 4.87 -18.37
CA ILE A 147 -4.77 6.29 -18.35
C ILE A 147 -5.36 6.73 -19.66
N LYS A 148 -6.14 7.82 -19.64
CA LYS A 148 -6.69 8.42 -20.86
C LYS A 148 -5.54 8.87 -21.76
N ASN A 149 -5.60 8.47 -23.03
CA ASN A 149 -4.64 8.93 -24.02
C ASN A 149 -4.99 10.37 -24.40
N THR A 150 -4.05 11.29 -24.16
CA THR A 150 -4.24 12.73 -24.46
C THR A 150 -3.81 13.09 -25.88
N ARG A 151 -3.29 12.15 -26.66
CA ARG A 151 -2.94 12.40 -28.07
C ARG A 151 -4.22 12.51 -28.90
N GLU A 152 -4.34 13.55 -29.66
CA GLU A 152 -5.44 13.74 -30.61
C GLU A 152 -5.42 12.65 -31.68
N ASN A 153 -6.62 12.22 -32.15
CA ASN A 153 -6.82 11.29 -33.26
C ASN A 153 -6.24 9.87 -33.06
N THR A 154 -6.20 9.34 -31.86
CA THR A 154 -5.72 7.98 -31.64
C THR A 154 -6.86 6.96 -31.65
N LYS A 155 -6.62 5.79 -32.28
CA LYS A 155 -7.51 4.63 -32.23
C LYS A 155 -7.60 4.02 -30.82
N PHE A 156 -6.67 4.37 -29.94
CA PHE A 156 -6.58 3.85 -28.58
C PHE A 156 -6.90 4.95 -27.56
N PRO A 157 -8.14 5.02 -27.06
CA PRO A 157 -8.55 6.06 -26.10
C PRO A 157 -7.84 5.96 -24.76
N PHE A 158 -7.23 4.80 -24.47
CA PHE A 158 -6.49 4.55 -23.24
C PHE A 158 -5.16 3.88 -23.53
N ILE A 159 -4.15 4.26 -22.77
CA ILE A 159 -2.81 3.67 -22.80
C ILE A 159 -2.43 3.11 -21.43
N GLU A 160 -1.69 2.01 -21.43
CA GLU A 160 -1.07 1.50 -20.21
C GLU A 160 0.21 2.27 -19.93
N LYS A 161 0.35 2.78 -18.73
CA LYS A 161 1.54 3.50 -18.28
C LYS A 161 2.07 2.88 -16.99
N GLU A 162 3.38 2.75 -16.92
CA GLU A 162 4.08 2.29 -15.72
C GLU A 162 4.37 3.46 -14.78
N PHE A 163 4.14 3.22 -13.51
CA PHE A 163 4.46 4.16 -12.44
C PHE A 163 5.29 3.45 -11.38
N VAL A 164 6.33 4.13 -10.94
CA VAL A 164 7.11 3.65 -9.81
C VAL A 164 6.33 3.94 -8.52
N SER A 165 6.05 2.88 -7.78
CA SER A 165 5.50 2.96 -6.44
C SER A 165 6.56 2.62 -5.42
N SER A 166 6.48 3.22 -4.24
CA SER A 166 7.28 2.82 -3.09
C SER A 166 6.42 2.77 -1.84
N THR A 167 6.79 1.92 -0.90
CA THR A 167 6.17 1.89 0.42
C THR A 167 7.22 1.67 1.49
N ALA A 168 6.92 2.14 2.70
CA ALA A 168 7.73 1.88 3.87
C ALA A 168 6.95 1.01 4.85
N THR A 169 7.59 0.02 5.41
CA THR A 169 7.00 -0.80 6.47
C THR A 169 7.99 -1.06 7.59
N GLY A 170 7.49 -1.17 8.80
CA GLY A 170 8.27 -1.51 9.97
C GLY A 170 8.17 -3.00 10.31
N MET A 171 9.27 -3.58 10.69
CA MET A 171 9.39 -4.98 11.12
C MET A 171 9.92 -5.07 12.54
N ARG A 172 9.38 -6.00 13.32
CA ARG A 172 9.83 -6.25 14.69
C ARG A 172 10.64 -7.52 14.79
N PHE A 173 11.64 -7.45 15.62
CA PHE A 173 12.53 -8.55 16.00
C PHE A 173 12.54 -8.65 17.52
N PRO A 174 11.63 -9.43 18.12
CA PRO A 174 11.51 -9.50 19.59
C PRO A 174 12.79 -9.93 20.31
N ASN A 175 13.60 -10.74 19.63
CA ASN A 175 14.85 -11.29 20.20
C ASN A 175 16.09 -10.44 19.86
N GLY A 176 15.92 -9.23 19.34
CA GLY A 176 17.03 -8.39 18.89
C GLY A 176 17.59 -8.79 17.52
N GLY A 177 18.79 -8.32 17.20
CA GLY A 177 19.49 -8.61 15.95
C GLY A 177 19.07 -7.76 14.75
N ALA A 178 18.19 -6.77 14.95
CA ALA A 178 17.70 -5.93 13.88
C ALA A 178 18.81 -5.14 13.16
N LYS A 179 19.85 -4.71 13.90
CA LYS A 179 20.98 -3.98 13.33
C LYS A 179 21.77 -4.83 12.33
N ASP A 180 22.10 -6.06 12.70
CA ASP A 180 22.87 -6.96 11.85
C ASP A 180 22.07 -7.36 10.59
N LEU A 181 20.77 -7.58 10.74
CA LEU A 181 19.89 -7.97 9.64
C LEU A 181 19.78 -6.89 8.55
N VAL A 182 19.91 -5.59 8.89
CA VAL A 182 19.94 -4.51 7.90
C VAL A 182 21.15 -4.64 6.98
N TYR A 183 22.29 -5.08 7.49
CA TYR A 183 23.52 -5.20 6.72
C TYR A 183 23.67 -6.55 6.02
N THR A 184 23.03 -7.60 6.54
CA THR A 184 23.22 -8.97 6.06
C THR A 184 22.08 -9.45 5.17
N ARG A 185 20.83 -9.09 5.46
CA ARG A 185 19.64 -9.64 4.79
C ARG A 185 18.77 -8.60 4.08
N TYR A 186 18.57 -7.43 4.70
CA TYR A 186 17.67 -6.39 4.15
C TYR A 186 18.44 -5.31 3.39
N THR A 187 19.39 -5.72 2.57
CA THR A 187 20.25 -4.81 1.80
C THR A 187 19.51 -4.21 0.60
N PRO A 188 19.91 -3.01 0.11
CA PRO A 188 19.38 -2.46 -1.12
C PRO A 188 19.51 -3.44 -2.29
N GLY A 189 18.45 -3.54 -3.09
CA GLY A 189 18.38 -4.47 -4.23
C GLY A 189 17.77 -5.83 -3.91
N THR A 190 17.74 -6.25 -2.64
CA THR A 190 17.10 -7.50 -2.21
C THR A 190 15.62 -7.50 -2.57
N TRP A 191 15.16 -8.59 -3.18
CA TRP A 191 13.75 -8.79 -3.50
C TRP A 191 12.98 -9.33 -2.30
N VAL A 192 11.86 -8.71 -2.01
CA VAL A 192 10.96 -9.10 -0.93
C VAL A 192 9.53 -9.23 -1.40
N ASP A 193 8.85 -10.22 -0.83
CA ASP A 193 7.41 -10.42 -0.94
C ASP A 193 6.78 -10.18 0.43
N MET A 194 5.86 -9.22 0.50
CA MET A 194 5.28 -8.75 1.74
C MET A 194 3.78 -8.93 1.72
N THR A 195 3.23 -9.43 2.81
CA THR A 195 1.79 -9.42 3.06
C THR A 195 1.50 -8.65 4.34
N GLY A 196 0.36 -7.99 4.39
CA GLY A 196 -0.01 -7.19 5.54
C GLY A 196 -1.32 -6.42 5.36
N THR A 197 -1.44 -5.29 6.05
CA THR A 197 -2.65 -4.47 6.08
C THR A 197 -2.36 -3.00 5.93
N VAL A 198 -3.34 -2.24 5.45
CA VAL A 198 -3.34 -0.78 5.57
C VAL A 198 -3.96 -0.41 6.92
N GLN A 199 -3.22 0.33 7.71
CA GLN A 199 -3.74 0.93 8.94
C GLN A 199 -3.96 2.42 8.73
N GLY A 200 -5.19 2.86 8.93
CA GLY A 200 -5.57 4.25 8.78
C GLY A 200 -6.19 4.82 10.06
N ARG A 201 -5.88 6.08 10.35
CA ARG A 201 -6.37 6.78 11.54
C ARG A 201 -6.69 8.24 11.24
N LYS A 202 -7.85 8.68 11.65
CA LYS A 202 -8.21 10.11 11.70
C LYS A 202 -7.79 10.68 13.05
N ASN A 203 -6.98 11.72 13.06
CA ASN A 203 -6.62 12.43 14.28
C ASN A 203 -7.84 13.23 14.76
N ALA A 204 -8.32 12.94 15.97
CA ALA A 204 -9.53 13.56 16.51
C ALA A 204 -9.38 15.08 16.73
N LYS A 205 -8.15 15.56 17.01
CA LYS A 205 -7.89 16.98 17.27
C LYS A 205 -7.74 17.82 15.99
N THR A 206 -7.04 17.26 14.98
CA THR A 206 -6.70 18.00 13.75
C THR A 206 -7.59 17.63 12.57
N GLY A 207 -8.41 16.59 12.68
CA GLY A 207 -9.18 16.02 11.57
C GLY A 207 -8.32 15.35 10.47
N LYS A 208 -6.98 15.46 10.57
CA LYS A 208 -6.06 14.92 9.57
C LYS A 208 -6.11 13.40 9.55
N HIS A 209 -6.29 12.84 8.37
CA HIS A 209 -6.19 11.39 8.15
C HIS A 209 -4.75 11.01 7.83
N THR A 210 -4.27 9.94 8.45
CA THR A 210 -2.97 9.33 8.16
C THR A 210 -3.14 7.84 7.98
N GLN A 211 -2.39 7.27 7.06
CA GLN A 211 -2.41 5.83 6.84
C GLN A 211 -1.01 5.30 6.55
N ARG A 212 -0.79 4.02 6.83
CA ARG A 212 0.48 3.33 6.64
C ARG A 212 0.25 1.87 6.25
N PHE A 213 1.17 1.31 5.50
CA PHE A 213 1.26 -0.14 5.32
C PHE A 213 1.98 -0.77 6.52
N VAL A 214 1.43 -1.84 7.03
CA VAL A 214 2.02 -2.64 8.10
C VAL A 214 2.18 -4.06 7.57
N ALA A 215 3.42 -4.44 7.29
CA ALA A 215 3.72 -5.80 6.90
C ALA A 215 3.63 -6.72 8.11
N GLU A 216 2.98 -7.86 7.93
CA GLU A 216 2.86 -8.94 8.90
C GLU A 216 3.87 -10.04 8.60
N LYS A 217 4.12 -10.23 7.31
CA LYS A 217 5.10 -11.19 6.81
C LYS A 217 5.95 -10.52 5.74
N VAL A 218 7.26 -10.72 5.83
CA VAL A 218 8.23 -10.28 4.84
C VAL A 218 9.13 -11.46 4.51
N ASN A 219 9.05 -11.95 3.29
CA ASN A 219 9.87 -13.03 2.78
C ASN A 219 10.92 -12.44 1.83
N ILE A 220 12.16 -12.82 2.01
CA ILE A 220 13.21 -12.58 1.01
C ILE A 220 13.03 -13.65 -0.06
N ILE A 221 12.88 -13.23 -1.33
CA ILE A 221 12.67 -14.12 -2.47
C ILE A 221 13.83 -14.11 -3.46
N GLY A 222 14.76 -13.18 -3.32
CA GLY A 222 15.98 -13.11 -4.10
C GLY A 222 16.92 -12.06 -3.55
N GLU A 223 18.19 -12.39 -3.53
CA GLU A 223 19.25 -11.48 -3.14
C GLU A 223 20.00 -11.01 -4.40
N VAL A 224 20.50 -9.79 -4.36
CA VAL A 224 21.46 -9.35 -5.36
C VAL A 224 22.74 -10.13 -5.11
N GLN A 225 23.16 -10.98 -6.05
CA GLN A 225 24.51 -11.51 -6.03
C GLN A 225 25.45 -10.30 -5.93
N LYS A 226 26.17 -10.18 -4.82
CA LYS A 226 27.27 -9.23 -4.71
C LYS A 226 28.25 -9.62 -5.81
N ILE A 227 28.28 -8.88 -6.91
CA ILE A 227 29.34 -9.00 -7.90
C ILE A 227 30.59 -8.56 -7.15
N ASP A 228 31.46 -9.54 -6.85
CA ASP A 228 32.71 -9.27 -6.20
C ASP A 228 33.60 -8.55 -7.22
N LEU A 229 33.56 -7.23 -7.18
CA LEU A 229 34.35 -6.35 -8.08
C LEU A 229 35.86 -6.53 -7.87
N ARG A 230 36.30 -7.30 -6.88
CA ARG A 230 37.72 -7.59 -6.63
C ARG A 230 38.33 -8.55 -7.65
N ASN A 231 37.50 -9.29 -8.40
CA ASN A 231 37.98 -10.29 -9.37
C ASN A 231 37.96 -9.81 -10.83
N GLN A 232 37.58 -8.57 -11.11
CA GLN A 232 37.80 -7.94 -12.42
C GLN A 232 39.15 -7.21 -12.41
N LYS A 233 40.24 -7.98 -12.43
CA LYS A 233 41.52 -7.46 -12.91
C LYS A 233 41.39 -7.30 -14.44
N ILE A 234 41.40 -6.04 -14.87
CA ILE A 234 41.66 -5.63 -16.23
C ILE A 234 43.10 -5.94 -16.60
#